data_c870fb693114c65ea712db6c8b470263
#
_entry.id   c870fb693114c65ea712db6c8b470263
#
_cell.length_a   1.000
_cell.length_b   1.000
_cell.length_c   1.000
_cell.angle_alpha   90.00
_cell.angle_beta   90.00
_cell.angle_gamma   90.00
#
_symmetry.space_group_name_H-M   'P 1'
#
loop_
_entity.id
_entity.type
_entity.pdbx_description
1 polymer ?
#
loop_
_entity_poly.entity_id
_entity_poly.type
_entity_poly.pdbx_seq_one_letter_code
_entity_poly.pdbx_strand_id
1 'polypeptide(L)'
;MEVTAEGFARFFEVVLPHLNEVQRRVVVGAAAEMIGNKTVVARASGMSRNTVIKAQGEIEAGIEPSDRLRAPGGGDRPAIEKQPGLLEALDELVHPDTRGNPMSLLRWTSKSSTKLAPELVAKGFEVSSRTVLRLLYQLGYSLQANAKVTEGRQHRDRDGQFRYLNNLAQSFIDGNEPVISVDTKKKELIGDYANGGQEWAEAGKPERAQVHDFPDPALGEYAKAIPYGIYDVGNNEGWVSVGDTSDTAEFAVESIRRWWNTMGHTRFPNATRLLITADCGGSNGNRVRAWKTHLAAFAAETGLEVTVAHYPPGTSKWNKIEHRMFSFITMNGNPRVAGRGRPLVDLRTIIELIANTTTDTGLTIQAGHDPNWYPTGVRITNSELAAVPLKPHGWHGEWNYTINAQPNLA
;
A
#
# COMPACT_ATOMS: atom_id res chain seq x y z
N MET A 1 59.23 -24.14 -4.63
CA MET A 1 59.29 -23.09 -3.59
C MET A 1 59.01 -23.79 -2.26
N GLU A 2 60.05 -24.04 -1.44
CA GLU A 2 59.84 -24.63 -0.12
C GLU A 2 59.16 -23.58 0.77
N VAL A 3 57.95 -23.88 1.22
CA VAL A 3 57.23 -23.00 2.13
C VAL A 3 57.77 -23.24 3.54
N THR A 4 58.50 -22.25 4.05
CA THR A 4 59.12 -22.32 5.39
C THR A 4 58.04 -22.13 6.49
N ALA A 5 58.32 -22.65 7.69
CA ALA A 5 57.43 -22.46 8.85
C ALA A 5 57.15 -20.98 9.16
N GLU A 6 58.12 -20.09 8.93
CA GLU A 6 57.99 -18.64 9.08
C GLU A 6 57.07 -18.05 8.01
N GLY A 7 57.14 -18.53 6.76
CA GLY A 7 56.22 -18.10 5.69
C GLY A 7 54.75 -18.42 6.00
N PHE A 8 54.50 -19.59 6.61
CA PHE A 8 53.14 -19.95 7.06
C PHE A 8 52.67 -19.12 8.24
N ALA A 9 53.54 -18.83 9.20
CA ALA A 9 53.14 -17.95 10.32
C ALA A 9 52.73 -16.55 9.80
N ARG A 10 53.52 -16.00 8.88
CA ARG A 10 53.18 -14.71 8.25
C ARG A 10 51.88 -14.76 7.42
N PHE A 11 51.63 -15.85 6.69
CA PHE A 11 50.38 -16.06 5.97
C PHE A 11 49.17 -16.03 6.91
N PHE A 12 49.22 -16.80 8.01
CA PHE A 12 48.13 -16.82 8.96
C PHE A 12 47.91 -15.48 9.69
N GLU A 13 48.99 -14.79 10.04
CA GLU A 13 48.95 -13.48 10.65
C GLU A 13 48.18 -12.47 9.78
N VAL A 14 48.37 -12.54 8.46
CA VAL A 14 47.72 -11.64 7.51
C VAL A 14 46.29 -12.08 7.20
N VAL A 15 46.05 -13.37 6.99
CA VAL A 15 44.78 -13.87 6.44
C VAL A 15 43.73 -14.10 7.53
N LEU A 16 44.08 -14.71 8.66
CA LEU A 16 43.09 -15.11 9.67
C LEU A 16 42.29 -13.94 10.27
N PRO A 17 42.81 -12.73 10.47
CA PRO A 17 42.02 -11.62 10.98
C PRO A 17 40.80 -11.22 10.09
N HIS A 18 40.90 -11.48 8.79
CA HIS A 18 39.87 -11.16 7.82
C HIS A 18 38.78 -12.24 7.65
N LEU A 19 38.96 -13.40 8.30
CA LEU A 19 38.08 -14.56 8.16
C LEU A 19 37.20 -14.75 9.40
N ASN A 20 35.96 -15.22 9.16
CA ASN A 20 35.09 -15.70 10.23
C ASN A 20 35.57 -17.07 10.79
N GLU A 21 34.93 -17.52 11.87
CA GLU A 21 35.34 -18.76 12.56
C GLU A 21 35.34 -19.99 11.65
N VAL A 22 34.34 -20.13 10.78
CA VAL A 22 34.25 -21.26 9.83
C VAL A 22 35.36 -21.17 8.79
N GLN A 23 35.56 -20.01 8.19
CA GLN A 23 36.58 -19.76 7.19
C GLN A 23 38.01 -20.00 7.76
N ARG A 24 38.25 -19.55 9.01
CA ARG A 24 39.51 -19.84 9.70
C ARG A 24 39.76 -21.33 9.83
N ARG A 25 38.73 -22.11 10.21
CA ARG A 25 38.87 -23.59 10.30
C ARG A 25 39.16 -24.20 8.94
N VAL A 26 38.48 -23.81 7.87
CA VAL A 26 38.73 -24.32 6.51
C VAL A 26 40.16 -24.02 6.08
N VAL A 27 40.62 -22.78 6.24
CA VAL A 27 42.02 -22.41 5.86
C VAL A 27 43.04 -23.16 6.65
N VAL A 28 42.85 -23.30 7.97
CA VAL A 28 43.79 -24.01 8.85
C VAL A 28 43.75 -25.52 8.59
N GLY A 29 42.57 -26.10 8.28
CA GLY A 29 42.44 -27.52 7.91
C GLY A 29 43.14 -27.84 6.60
N ALA A 30 42.94 -27.01 5.56
CA ALA A 30 43.61 -27.16 4.28
C ALA A 30 45.14 -27.03 4.41
N ALA A 31 45.62 -26.10 5.22
CA ALA A 31 47.04 -25.98 5.51
C ALA A 31 47.60 -27.21 6.24
N ALA A 32 46.80 -27.80 7.14
CA ALA A 32 47.22 -29.03 7.85
C ALA A 32 47.31 -30.24 6.93
N GLU A 33 46.44 -30.34 5.94
CA GLU A 33 46.53 -31.36 4.89
C GLU A 33 47.76 -31.17 4.02
N MET A 34 48.03 -29.95 3.55
CA MET A 34 49.17 -29.62 2.70
C MET A 34 50.53 -29.87 3.39
N ILE A 35 50.65 -29.50 4.68
CA ILE A 35 51.94 -29.59 5.43
C ILE A 35 52.15 -30.97 6.03
N GLY A 36 51.09 -31.74 6.28
CA GLY A 36 51.13 -33.03 6.94
C GLY A 36 51.52 -32.97 8.43
N ASN A 37 51.74 -31.78 9.00
CA ASN A 37 52.15 -31.59 10.40
C ASN A 37 51.26 -30.64 11.16
N LYS A 38 50.29 -31.18 11.88
CA LYS A 38 49.29 -30.46 12.67
C LYS A 38 49.88 -29.57 13.78
N THR A 39 51.02 -29.94 14.33
CA THR A 39 51.67 -29.18 15.39
C THR A 39 52.32 -27.92 14.85
N VAL A 40 52.89 -27.97 13.66
CA VAL A 40 53.46 -26.80 12.98
C VAL A 40 52.36 -25.83 12.64
N VAL A 41 51.25 -26.31 12.07
CA VAL A 41 50.10 -25.47 11.71
C VAL A 41 49.45 -24.85 12.95
N ALA A 42 49.29 -25.61 14.03
CA ALA A 42 48.72 -25.07 15.28
C ALA A 42 49.60 -23.93 15.86
N ARG A 43 50.92 -24.10 15.84
CA ARG A 43 51.87 -23.07 16.31
C ARG A 43 51.82 -21.82 15.40
N ALA A 44 51.84 -22.04 14.08
CA ALA A 44 51.84 -20.94 13.10
C ALA A 44 50.52 -20.16 13.06
N SER A 45 49.37 -20.81 13.24
CA SER A 45 48.05 -20.20 13.22
C SER A 45 47.57 -19.63 14.56
N GLY A 46 48.27 -19.95 15.67
CA GLY A 46 47.83 -19.63 17.02
C GLY A 46 46.60 -20.41 17.50
N MET A 47 46.14 -21.41 16.74
CA MET A 47 44.98 -22.22 17.10
C MET A 47 45.37 -23.47 17.89
N SER A 48 44.45 -24.00 18.69
CA SER A 48 44.69 -25.24 19.42
C SER A 48 44.91 -26.44 18.46
N ARG A 49 45.77 -27.35 18.83
CA ARG A 49 46.03 -28.58 18.03
C ARG A 49 44.73 -29.37 17.79
N ASN A 50 43.82 -29.40 18.77
CA ASN A 50 42.50 -30.06 18.63
C ASN A 50 41.64 -29.37 17.58
N THR A 51 41.67 -28.02 17.50
CA THR A 51 41.00 -27.28 16.46
C THR A 51 41.52 -27.59 15.07
N VAL A 52 42.84 -27.72 14.91
CA VAL A 52 43.49 -28.11 13.65
C VAL A 52 43.10 -29.53 13.23
N ILE A 53 43.08 -30.48 14.16
CA ILE A 53 42.67 -31.87 13.91
C ILE A 53 41.22 -31.90 13.44
N LYS A 54 40.33 -31.19 14.14
CA LYS A 54 38.93 -31.08 13.76
C LYS A 54 38.76 -30.45 12.38
N ALA A 55 39.47 -29.35 12.11
CA ALA A 55 39.41 -28.66 10.84
C ALA A 55 39.87 -29.52 9.65
N GLN A 56 40.94 -30.32 9.83
CA GLN A 56 41.36 -31.26 8.81
C GLN A 56 40.32 -32.35 8.58
N GLY A 57 39.75 -32.94 9.64
CA GLY A 57 38.68 -33.93 9.49
C GLY A 57 37.43 -33.40 8.83
N GLU A 58 37.10 -32.12 9.03
CA GLU A 58 35.98 -31.44 8.34
C GLU A 58 36.25 -31.37 6.81
N ILE A 59 37.49 -31.12 6.39
CA ILE A 59 37.88 -31.08 4.97
C ILE A 59 37.89 -32.48 4.36
N GLU A 60 38.52 -33.46 5.05
CA GLU A 60 38.56 -34.86 4.62
C GLU A 60 37.15 -35.47 4.46
N ALA A 61 36.19 -35.01 5.29
CA ALA A 61 34.77 -35.41 5.22
C ALA A 61 34.00 -34.70 4.11
N GLY A 62 34.60 -33.77 3.36
CA GLY A 62 33.96 -33.04 2.27
C GLY A 62 32.78 -32.15 2.72
N ILE A 63 32.89 -31.47 3.87
CA ILE A 63 31.81 -30.62 4.37
C ILE A 63 31.54 -29.48 3.39
N GLU A 64 30.30 -29.42 2.91
CA GLU A 64 29.84 -28.40 1.99
C GLU A 64 29.94 -26.99 2.59
N PRO A 65 30.26 -25.97 1.78
CA PRO A 65 30.28 -24.59 2.21
C PRO A 65 28.92 -24.20 2.80
N SER A 66 28.93 -23.57 3.96
CA SER A 66 27.70 -23.13 4.65
C SER A 66 27.78 -21.66 5.01
N ASP A 67 26.72 -20.91 4.75
CA ASP A 67 26.56 -19.52 5.21
C ASP A 67 26.39 -19.40 6.74
N ARG A 68 26.23 -20.53 7.43
CA ARG A 68 26.10 -20.57 8.90
C ARG A 68 27.47 -20.53 9.57
N LEU A 69 27.64 -19.61 10.51
CA LEU A 69 28.87 -19.48 11.32
C LEU A 69 29.11 -20.66 12.26
N ARG A 70 28.06 -21.42 12.61
CA ARG A 70 28.14 -22.56 13.53
C ARG A 70 27.48 -23.79 12.92
N ALA A 71 28.04 -24.96 13.24
CA ALA A 71 27.45 -26.24 12.87
C ALA A 71 25.98 -26.36 13.37
N PRO A 72 25.12 -27.15 12.71
CA PRO A 72 23.79 -27.46 13.21
C PRO A 72 23.89 -27.96 14.67
N GLY A 73 23.09 -27.37 15.57
CA GLY A 73 23.14 -27.65 17.01
C GLY A 73 24.22 -26.92 17.82
N GLY A 74 25.14 -26.16 17.18
CA GLY A 74 26.22 -25.41 17.85
C GLY A 74 25.80 -24.07 18.46
N GLY A 75 24.51 -23.74 18.48
CA GLY A 75 23.94 -22.54 19.11
C GLY A 75 23.40 -22.81 20.53
N ASP A 76 22.92 -21.78 21.17
CA ASP A 76 22.18 -21.92 22.40
C ASP A 76 20.86 -22.69 22.14
N ARG A 77 20.49 -23.61 23.04
CA ARG A 77 19.27 -24.40 22.90
C ARG A 77 18.03 -23.48 22.86
N PRO A 78 17.01 -23.81 22.07
CA PRO A 78 15.73 -23.08 22.08
C PRO A 78 15.19 -22.90 23.48
N ALA A 79 14.58 -21.74 23.77
CA ALA A 79 14.03 -21.45 25.10
C ALA A 79 13.01 -22.50 25.58
N ILE A 80 12.23 -23.08 24.66
CA ILE A 80 11.26 -24.15 24.93
C ILE A 80 11.92 -25.47 25.37
N GLU A 81 13.13 -25.76 24.89
CA GLU A 81 13.89 -26.94 25.32
C GLU A 81 14.53 -26.74 26.70
N LYS A 82 14.92 -25.50 27.02
CA LYS A 82 15.50 -25.15 28.32
C LYS A 82 14.47 -25.03 29.42
N GLN A 83 13.26 -24.64 29.06
CA GLN A 83 12.18 -24.31 29.97
C GLN A 83 10.89 -25.05 29.55
N PRO A 84 10.74 -26.32 29.93
CA PRO A 84 9.53 -27.09 29.65
C PRO A 84 8.30 -26.38 30.19
N GLY A 85 7.21 -26.37 29.44
CA GLY A 85 5.96 -25.69 29.82
C GLY A 85 5.91 -24.20 29.44
N LEU A 86 6.98 -23.62 28.85
CA LEU A 86 7.00 -22.21 28.45
C LEU A 86 5.98 -21.91 27.34
N LEU A 87 5.85 -22.81 26.38
CA LEU A 87 4.95 -22.60 25.23
C LEU A 87 3.48 -22.68 25.67
N GLU A 88 3.18 -23.65 26.53
CA GLU A 88 1.87 -23.86 27.14
C GLU A 88 1.49 -22.66 28.02
N ALA A 89 2.42 -22.18 28.84
CA ALA A 89 2.19 -21.00 29.68
C ALA A 89 1.94 -19.73 28.85
N LEU A 90 2.59 -19.60 27.73
CA LEU A 90 2.33 -18.49 26.78
C LEU A 90 0.94 -18.63 26.15
N ASP A 91 0.56 -19.83 25.69
CA ASP A 91 -0.76 -20.08 25.11
C ASP A 91 -1.88 -19.82 26.12
N GLU A 92 -1.71 -20.23 27.37
CA GLU A 92 -2.64 -19.93 28.49
C GLU A 92 -2.78 -18.40 28.71
N LEU A 93 -1.69 -17.64 28.69
CA LEU A 93 -1.73 -16.19 28.87
C LEU A 93 -2.41 -15.46 27.71
N VAL A 94 -2.31 -16.01 26.53
CA VAL A 94 -2.89 -15.42 25.31
C VAL A 94 -4.36 -15.82 25.16
N HIS A 95 -4.73 -17.04 25.58
CA HIS A 95 -6.06 -17.62 25.40
C HIS A 95 -7.22 -16.79 25.99
N PRO A 96 -7.15 -16.23 27.21
CA PRO A 96 -8.22 -15.40 27.78
C PRO A 96 -8.49 -14.12 27.00
N ASP A 97 -7.44 -13.54 26.38
CA ASP A 97 -7.53 -12.32 25.59
C ASP A 97 -7.67 -12.60 24.08
N THR A 98 -7.71 -13.88 23.71
CA THR A 98 -7.94 -14.29 22.33
C THR A 98 -9.42 -14.15 22.02
N ARG A 99 -9.72 -13.27 21.06
CA ARG A 99 -11.07 -13.10 20.55
C ARG A 99 -11.22 -13.91 19.28
N GLY A 100 -12.23 -14.75 19.21
CA GLY A 100 -12.58 -15.50 18.01
C GLY A 100 -13.81 -14.90 17.33
N ASN A 101 -13.83 -14.92 16.02
CA ASN A 101 -15.06 -14.72 15.28
C ASN A 101 -15.87 -16.03 15.38
N PRO A 102 -17.10 -16.05 15.92
CA PRO A 102 -17.91 -17.27 16.03
C PRO A 102 -18.21 -17.91 14.65
N MET A 103 -18.04 -17.15 13.56
CA MET A 103 -18.21 -17.61 12.19
C MET A 103 -16.89 -18.04 11.50
N SER A 104 -15.75 -17.99 12.19
CA SER A 104 -14.44 -18.36 11.63
C SER A 104 -13.51 -18.89 12.73
N LEU A 105 -12.54 -19.72 12.32
CA LEU A 105 -11.51 -20.27 13.22
C LEU A 105 -10.36 -19.29 13.49
N LEU A 106 -10.51 -18.01 13.15
CA LEU A 106 -9.51 -16.98 13.38
C LEU A 106 -9.37 -16.70 14.90
N ARG A 107 -8.12 -16.73 15.36
CA ARG A 107 -7.72 -16.40 16.75
C ARG A 107 -6.86 -15.15 16.74
N TRP A 108 -7.10 -14.20 17.66
CA TRP A 108 -6.24 -13.02 17.84
C TRP A 108 -6.18 -12.62 19.32
N THR A 109 -5.11 -11.94 19.70
CA THR A 109 -4.90 -11.41 21.04
C THR A 109 -4.58 -9.92 20.98
N SER A 110 -5.03 -9.18 21.98
CA SER A 110 -4.70 -7.76 22.18
C SER A 110 -3.40 -7.52 22.95
N LYS A 111 -2.80 -8.57 23.54
CA LYS A 111 -1.54 -8.46 24.30
C LYS A 111 -0.33 -8.39 23.35
N SER A 112 0.57 -7.45 23.61
CA SER A 112 1.85 -7.36 22.91
C SER A 112 2.90 -8.28 23.55
N SER A 113 3.92 -8.69 22.78
CA SER A 113 5.05 -9.48 23.31
C SER A 113 5.78 -8.78 24.46
N THR A 114 5.77 -7.43 24.49
CA THR A 114 6.32 -6.61 25.58
C THR A 114 5.49 -6.69 26.86
N LYS A 115 4.21 -6.94 26.78
CA LYS A 115 3.32 -7.15 27.94
C LYS A 115 3.33 -8.60 28.42
N LEU A 116 3.42 -9.55 27.48
CA LEU A 116 3.46 -10.98 27.79
C LEU A 116 4.76 -11.44 28.45
N ALA A 117 5.91 -10.84 28.09
CA ALA A 117 7.19 -11.24 28.67
C ALA A 117 7.26 -11.06 30.20
N PRO A 118 6.90 -9.92 30.79
CA PRO A 118 6.86 -9.77 32.26
C PRO A 118 5.89 -10.76 32.95
N GLU A 119 4.76 -11.07 32.31
CA GLU A 119 3.80 -12.05 32.87
C GLU A 119 4.39 -13.47 32.91
N LEU A 120 5.15 -13.86 31.87
CA LEU A 120 5.88 -15.14 31.87
C LEU A 120 7.02 -15.15 32.88
N VAL A 121 7.72 -14.02 33.05
CA VAL A 121 8.74 -13.90 34.09
C VAL A 121 8.12 -14.04 35.49
N ALA A 122 6.96 -13.46 35.72
CA ALA A 122 6.21 -13.65 36.99
C ALA A 122 5.76 -15.11 37.22
N LYS A 123 5.57 -15.90 36.16
CA LYS A 123 5.32 -17.35 36.23
C LYS A 123 6.60 -18.18 36.36
N GLY A 124 7.79 -17.56 36.43
CA GLY A 124 9.07 -18.24 36.69
C GLY A 124 9.87 -18.58 35.43
N PHE A 125 9.49 -18.06 34.25
CA PHE A 125 10.23 -18.29 33.01
C PHE A 125 11.20 -17.14 32.69
N GLU A 126 12.37 -17.46 32.19
CA GLU A 126 13.38 -16.47 31.74
C GLU A 126 13.21 -16.21 30.25
N VAL A 127 12.48 -15.14 29.89
CA VAL A 127 12.19 -14.80 28.50
C VAL A 127 12.28 -13.30 28.22
N SER A 128 12.79 -12.95 27.05
CA SER A 128 12.72 -11.60 26.51
C SER A 128 11.47 -11.42 25.64
N SER A 129 11.04 -10.18 25.42
CA SER A 129 9.94 -9.87 24.51
C SER A 129 10.20 -10.36 23.09
N ARG A 130 11.47 -10.40 22.64
CA ARG A 130 11.87 -10.94 21.34
C ARG A 130 11.70 -12.47 21.27
N THR A 131 11.98 -13.18 22.36
CA THR A 131 11.70 -14.62 22.46
C THR A 131 10.19 -14.88 22.42
N VAL A 132 9.39 -14.10 23.19
CA VAL A 132 7.93 -14.21 23.18
C VAL A 132 7.35 -13.95 21.78
N LEU A 133 7.84 -12.95 21.06
CA LEU A 133 7.42 -12.69 19.68
C LEU A 133 7.65 -13.91 18.77
N ARG A 134 8.82 -14.55 18.86
CA ARG A 134 9.13 -15.77 18.10
C ARG A 134 8.23 -16.94 18.48
N LEU A 135 7.93 -17.10 19.76
CA LEU A 135 7.01 -18.15 20.25
C LEU A 135 5.56 -17.89 19.79
N LEU A 136 5.11 -16.63 19.73
CA LEU A 136 3.81 -16.30 19.14
C LEU A 136 3.71 -16.72 17.67
N TYR A 137 4.77 -16.49 16.86
CA TYR A 137 4.81 -17.02 15.49
C TYR A 137 4.75 -18.54 15.45
N GLN A 138 5.43 -19.22 16.36
CA GLN A 138 5.38 -20.69 16.47
C GLN A 138 3.98 -21.20 16.85
N LEU A 139 3.23 -20.46 17.68
CA LEU A 139 1.81 -20.71 17.99
C LEU A 139 0.84 -20.31 16.86
N GLY A 140 1.35 -19.82 15.72
CA GLY A 140 0.54 -19.44 14.55
C GLY A 140 0.00 -18.00 14.60
N TYR A 141 0.44 -17.18 15.55
CA TYR A 141 0.09 -15.76 15.58
C TYR A 141 1.03 -14.95 14.70
N SER A 142 0.48 -13.96 14.00
CA SER A 142 1.25 -12.95 13.26
C SER A 142 0.56 -11.59 13.35
N LEU A 143 1.32 -10.51 13.19
CA LEU A 143 0.73 -9.18 13.13
C LEU A 143 -0.09 -9.04 11.85
N GLN A 144 -1.40 -8.82 12.01
CA GLN A 144 -2.33 -8.66 10.90
C GLN A 144 -3.03 -7.31 11.02
N ALA A 145 -3.10 -6.58 9.92
CA ALA A 145 -4.01 -5.45 9.79
C ALA A 145 -5.43 -5.95 9.47
N ASN A 146 -6.44 -5.12 9.72
CA ASN A 146 -7.80 -5.43 9.32
C ASN A 146 -7.87 -5.61 7.80
N ALA A 147 -8.26 -6.80 7.35
CA ALA A 147 -8.51 -7.07 5.94
C ALA A 147 -9.90 -6.55 5.58
N LYS A 148 -9.98 -5.61 4.64
CA LYS A 148 -11.25 -5.12 4.07
C LYS A 148 -11.81 -6.12 3.06
N VAL A 149 -12.14 -7.33 3.49
CA VAL A 149 -12.60 -8.42 2.62
C VAL A 149 -14.11 -8.66 2.71
N THR A 150 -14.77 -8.16 3.76
CA THR A 150 -16.20 -8.33 3.91
C THR A 150 -16.93 -7.31 3.06
N GLU A 151 -17.53 -7.76 1.97
CA GLU A 151 -18.46 -6.97 1.16
C GLU A 151 -19.86 -7.04 1.78
N GLY A 152 -20.62 -5.94 1.64
CA GLY A 152 -22.02 -5.93 1.98
C GLY A 152 -22.84 -6.88 1.10
N ARG A 153 -24.19 -6.81 1.22
CA ARG A 153 -25.09 -7.62 0.42
C ARG A 153 -24.84 -7.38 -1.09
N GLN A 154 -24.45 -8.42 -1.81
CA GLN A 154 -24.15 -8.34 -3.24
C GLN A 154 -25.43 -8.35 -4.07
N HIS A 155 -25.46 -7.53 -5.13
CA HIS A 155 -26.55 -7.56 -6.10
C HIS A 155 -26.43 -8.83 -6.96
N ARG A 156 -27.57 -9.47 -7.28
CA ARG A 156 -27.60 -10.72 -8.10
C ARG A 156 -26.96 -10.56 -9.47
N ASP A 157 -27.07 -9.38 -10.10
CA ASP A 157 -26.55 -9.09 -11.42
C ASP A 157 -25.15 -8.47 -11.41
N ARG A 158 -24.44 -8.57 -10.27
CA ARG A 158 -23.10 -8.02 -10.05
C ARG A 158 -22.12 -8.42 -11.17
N ASP A 159 -21.99 -9.69 -11.43
CA ASP A 159 -21.03 -10.20 -12.42
C ASP A 159 -21.43 -9.85 -13.85
N GLY A 160 -22.74 -9.78 -14.12
CA GLY A 160 -23.30 -9.27 -15.38
C GLY A 160 -22.90 -7.82 -15.61
N GLN A 161 -23.03 -6.97 -14.60
CA GLN A 161 -22.66 -5.55 -14.69
C GLN A 161 -21.16 -5.35 -14.89
N PHE A 162 -20.29 -6.13 -14.21
CA PHE A 162 -18.84 -6.05 -14.44
C PHE A 162 -18.47 -6.42 -15.88
N ARG A 163 -19.08 -7.47 -16.44
CA ARG A 163 -18.85 -7.83 -17.85
C ARG A 163 -19.33 -6.73 -18.79
N TYR A 164 -20.51 -6.16 -18.52
CA TYR A 164 -21.05 -5.05 -19.29
C TYR A 164 -20.10 -3.85 -19.30
N LEU A 165 -19.65 -3.40 -18.10
CA LEU A 165 -18.69 -2.33 -17.93
C LEU A 165 -17.38 -2.56 -18.70
N ASN A 166 -16.83 -3.78 -18.59
CA ASN A 166 -15.56 -4.10 -19.25
C ASN A 166 -15.70 -4.12 -20.77
N ASN A 167 -16.78 -4.71 -21.31
CA ASN A 167 -17.02 -4.74 -22.74
C ASN A 167 -17.25 -3.33 -23.30
N LEU A 168 -18.01 -2.51 -22.57
CA LEU A 168 -18.26 -1.13 -22.95
C LEU A 168 -16.96 -0.31 -22.94
N ALA A 169 -16.15 -0.42 -21.89
CA ALA A 169 -14.86 0.24 -21.80
C ALA A 169 -13.92 -0.16 -22.93
N GLN A 170 -13.85 -1.47 -23.24
CA GLN A 170 -13.04 -1.96 -24.34
C GLN A 170 -13.49 -1.39 -25.68
N SER A 171 -14.79 -1.32 -25.95
CA SER A 171 -15.32 -0.77 -27.20
C SER A 171 -15.00 0.73 -27.39
N PHE A 172 -14.92 1.52 -26.30
CA PHE A 172 -14.50 2.90 -26.36
C PHE A 172 -13.00 3.02 -26.60
N ILE A 173 -12.19 2.22 -25.90
CA ILE A 173 -10.72 2.20 -26.09
C ILE A 173 -10.36 1.79 -27.53
N ASP A 174 -11.00 0.74 -28.06
CA ASP A 174 -10.78 0.28 -29.44
C ASP A 174 -11.18 1.34 -30.47
N GLY A 175 -12.19 2.16 -30.14
CA GLY A 175 -12.62 3.31 -30.92
C GLY A 175 -11.76 4.57 -30.73
N ASN A 176 -10.68 4.53 -29.97
CA ASN A 176 -9.87 5.67 -29.59
C ASN A 176 -10.67 6.79 -28.90
N GLU A 177 -11.70 6.41 -28.13
CA GLU A 177 -12.53 7.32 -27.34
C GLU A 177 -12.12 7.26 -25.86
N PRO A 178 -12.20 8.35 -25.11
CA PRO A 178 -11.80 8.37 -23.70
C PRO A 178 -12.67 7.51 -22.79
N VAL A 179 -12.02 6.80 -21.88
CA VAL A 179 -12.63 6.04 -20.80
C VAL A 179 -12.04 6.51 -19.48
N ILE A 180 -12.85 7.14 -18.66
CA ILE A 180 -12.40 7.61 -17.34
C ILE A 180 -13.09 6.87 -16.20
N SER A 181 -12.34 6.67 -15.12
CA SER A 181 -12.83 6.18 -13.84
C SER A 181 -12.77 7.34 -12.86
N VAL A 182 -13.87 7.65 -12.19
CA VAL A 182 -13.98 8.82 -11.33
C VAL A 182 -14.41 8.46 -9.92
N ASP A 183 -13.90 9.19 -8.94
CA ASP A 183 -14.35 9.09 -7.54
C ASP A 183 -13.77 10.22 -6.68
N THR A 184 -14.33 10.41 -5.49
CA THR A 184 -13.79 11.28 -4.45
C THR A 184 -12.85 10.49 -3.54
N LYS A 185 -11.56 10.89 -3.48
CA LYS A 185 -10.63 10.32 -2.49
C LYS A 185 -11.03 10.75 -1.07
N LYS A 186 -10.70 9.92 -0.09
CA LYS A 186 -10.86 10.29 1.33
C LYS A 186 -10.32 11.71 1.56
N LYS A 187 -11.15 12.54 2.21
CA LYS A 187 -10.81 13.92 2.58
C LYS A 187 -9.57 13.94 3.47
N GLU A 188 -8.66 14.86 3.21
CA GLU A 188 -7.45 15.07 3.99
C GLU A 188 -7.63 16.28 4.92
N LEU A 189 -7.19 16.16 6.17
CA LEU A 189 -7.17 17.28 7.10
C LEU A 189 -6.00 18.21 6.74
N ILE A 190 -6.24 19.52 6.76
CA ILE A 190 -5.23 20.56 6.56
C ILE A 190 -4.77 21.04 7.94
N GLY A 191 -3.47 21.02 8.21
CA GLY A 191 -2.88 21.43 9.47
C GLY A 191 -1.66 20.59 9.86
N ASP A 192 -1.09 20.92 11.01
CA ASP A 192 0.10 20.26 11.57
C ASP A 192 -0.23 18.88 12.17
N TYR A 193 -0.96 18.05 11.44
CA TYR A 193 -1.34 16.69 11.89
C TYR A 193 -0.30 15.67 11.48
N ALA A 194 -0.11 14.66 12.34
CA ALA A 194 0.75 13.53 12.02
C ALA A 194 0.22 12.79 10.78
N ASN A 195 1.06 12.66 9.76
CA ASN A 195 0.73 11.92 8.56
C ASN A 195 1.47 10.58 8.52
N GLY A 196 0.87 9.56 7.92
CA GLY A 196 1.51 8.26 7.74
C GLY A 196 2.66 8.36 6.74
N GLY A 197 3.78 7.69 7.05
CA GLY A 197 4.96 7.68 6.18
C GLY A 197 6.22 8.20 6.88
N GLN A 198 7.31 8.35 6.13
CA GLN A 198 8.59 8.82 6.63
C GLN A 198 9.22 9.75 5.60
N GLU A 199 9.91 10.78 6.08
CA GLU A 199 10.66 11.74 5.28
C GLU A 199 12.13 11.78 5.75
N TRP A 200 13.03 12.11 4.84
CA TRP A 200 14.43 12.33 5.22
C TRP A 200 14.56 13.64 6.01
N ALA A 201 14.99 13.51 7.26
CA ALA A 201 15.31 14.63 8.14
C ALA A 201 16.65 14.35 8.84
N GLU A 202 17.24 15.35 9.46
CA GLU A 202 18.42 15.15 10.31
C GLU A 202 18.11 14.15 11.44
N ALA A 203 19.06 13.27 11.73
CA ALA A 203 18.88 12.27 12.79
C ALA A 203 18.54 12.96 14.13
N GLY A 204 17.42 12.54 14.73
CA GLY A 204 16.94 13.10 15.99
C GLY A 204 16.19 14.43 15.89
N LYS A 205 15.93 14.94 14.66
CA LYS A 205 15.15 16.16 14.41
C LYS A 205 13.96 15.88 13.48
N PRO A 206 12.99 15.06 13.91
CA PRO A 206 11.78 14.82 13.12
C PRO A 206 10.93 16.08 13.05
N GLU A 207 10.17 16.26 11.96
CA GLU A 207 9.12 17.25 11.89
C GLU A 207 8.11 17.00 13.02
N ARG A 208 7.66 18.08 13.68
CA ARG A 208 6.73 17.98 14.80
C ARG A 208 5.31 18.14 14.30
N ALA A 209 4.42 17.28 14.76
CA ALA A 209 3.00 17.33 14.48
C ALA A 209 2.19 17.45 15.78
N GLN A 210 0.93 17.83 15.66
CA GLN A 210 0.01 17.89 16.80
C GLN A 210 -0.24 16.50 17.36
N VAL A 211 -0.45 16.43 18.69
CA VAL A 211 -0.73 15.15 19.39
C VAL A 211 -2.11 14.60 19.07
N HIS A 212 -3.05 15.47 18.68
CA HIS A 212 -4.45 15.13 18.41
C HIS A 212 -4.87 15.62 17.03
N ASP A 213 -5.58 14.77 16.29
CA ASP A 213 -6.13 15.05 14.96
C ASP A 213 -7.52 15.73 15.02
N PHE A 214 -7.69 16.70 15.93
CA PHE A 214 -8.92 17.52 15.93
C PHE A 214 -8.78 18.67 14.96
N PRO A 215 -9.80 18.93 14.11
CA PRO A 215 -9.80 20.10 13.25
C PRO A 215 -9.53 21.38 14.06
N ASP A 216 -8.56 22.17 13.61
CA ASP A 216 -8.24 23.43 14.27
C ASP A 216 -9.34 24.46 13.96
N PRO A 217 -10.10 24.96 14.96
CA PRO A 217 -11.13 25.96 14.75
C PRO A 217 -10.60 27.26 14.15
N ALA A 218 -9.31 27.58 14.32
CA ALA A 218 -8.66 28.76 13.76
C ALA A 218 -8.52 28.67 12.22
N LEU A 219 -8.49 27.45 11.66
CA LEU A 219 -8.45 27.23 10.21
C LEU A 219 -9.85 27.26 9.58
N GLY A 220 -10.91 27.42 10.39
CA GLY A 220 -12.29 27.55 9.96
C GLY A 220 -12.93 26.24 9.49
N GLU A 221 -14.09 26.37 8.84
CA GLU A 221 -14.89 25.22 8.33
C GLU A 221 -14.19 24.48 7.17
N TYR A 222 -13.16 25.08 6.58
CA TYR A 222 -12.43 24.63 5.39
C TYR A 222 -11.11 23.90 5.67
N ALA A 223 -10.95 23.40 6.89
CA ALA A 223 -9.74 22.66 7.28
C ALA A 223 -9.61 21.26 6.61
N LYS A 224 -10.23 21.06 5.45
CA LYS A 224 -10.22 19.77 4.72
C LYS A 224 -10.03 19.98 3.24
N ALA A 225 -9.07 19.29 2.68
CA ALA A 225 -8.97 19.11 1.23
C ALA A 225 -9.89 17.98 0.76
N ILE A 226 -10.55 18.21 -0.37
CA ILE A 226 -11.47 17.26 -1.02
C ILE A 226 -10.88 16.93 -2.39
N PRO A 227 -10.04 15.88 -2.51
CA PRO A 227 -9.50 15.50 -3.81
C PRO A 227 -10.55 14.70 -4.58
N TYR A 228 -10.96 15.19 -5.74
CA TYR A 228 -11.76 14.46 -6.71
C TYR A 228 -10.87 14.02 -7.87
N GLY A 229 -10.80 12.71 -8.11
CA GLY A 229 -9.92 12.13 -9.10
C GLY A 229 -10.62 11.71 -10.37
N ILE A 230 -9.91 11.87 -11.48
CA ILE A 230 -10.23 11.36 -12.79
C ILE A 230 -9.03 10.52 -13.26
N TYR A 231 -9.26 9.25 -13.54
CA TYR A 231 -8.24 8.34 -14.04
C TYR A 231 -8.59 7.89 -15.46
N ASP A 232 -7.73 8.24 -16.42
CA ASP A 232 -7.81 7.76 -17.81
C ASP A 232 -7.35 6.30 -17.85
N VAL A 233 -8.30 5.42 -18.10
CA VAL A 233 -8.09 3.97 -18.08
C VAL A 233 -7.22 3.50 -19.25
N GLY A 234 -7.34 4.15 -20.39
CA GLY A 234 -6.60 3.80 -21.61
C GLY A 234 -5.13 4.20 -21.57
N ASN A 235 -4.84 5.37 -21.01
CA ASN A 235 -3.50 5.97 -21.04
C ASN A 235 -2.74 5.88 -19.70
N ASN A 236 -3.36 5.39 -18.62
CA ASN A 236 -2.76 5.34 -17.29
C ASN A 236 -2.32 6.73 -16.79
N GLU A 237 -3.15 7.74 -17.03
CA GLU A 237 -2.93 9.13 -16.64
C GLU A 237 -4.03 9.57 -15.66
N GLY A 238 -3.71 10.50 -14.76
CA GLY A 238 -4.65 11.00 -13.78
C GLY A 238 -4.73 12.52 -13.72
N TRP A 239 -5.91 13.01 -13.37
CA TRP A 239 -6.16 14.39 -12.94
C TRP A 239 -6.80 14.38 -11.57
N VAL A 240 -6.40 15.30 -10.69
CA VAL A 240 -7.05 15.51 -9.39
C VAL A 240 -7.38 16.98 -9.19
N SER A 241 -8.67 17.28 -9.08
CA SER A 241 -9.12 18.58 -8.58
C SER A 241 -9.15 18.53 -7.06
N VAL A 242 -8.50 19.47 -6.40
CA VAL A 242 -8.50 19.59 -4.94
C VAL A 242 -9.36 20.78 -4.56
N GLY A 243 -10.59 20.49 -4.08
CA GLY A 243 -11.48 21.48 -3.52
C GLY A 243 -11.32 21.62 -2.00
N ASP A 244 -11.83 22.67 -1.43
CA ASP A 244 -11.81 22.97 0.01
C ASP A 244 -13.19 23.28 0.60
N THR A 245 -14.24 23.20 -0.20
CA THR A 245 -15.61 23.52 0.21
C THR A 245 -16.46 22.27 0.41
N SER A 246 -17.07 21.74 -0.65
CA SER A 246 -18.04 20.65 -0.56
C SER A 246 -17.90 19.63 -1.69
N ASP A 247 -18.06 18.35 -1.33
CA ASP A 247 -18.14 17.24 -2.27
C ASP A 247 -19.56 17.15 -2.85
N THR A 248 -19.80 17.89 -3.93
CA THR A 248 -21.11 17.95 -4.61
C THR A 248 -21.03 17.38 -6.02
N ALA A 249 -22.19 17.10 -6.61
CA ALA A 249 -22.26 16.66 -8.01
C ALA A 249 -21.73 17.72 -8.98
N GLU A 250 -21.91 18.99 -8.67
CA GLU A 250 -21.38 20.11 -9.45
C GLU A 250 -19.85 20.12 -9.42
N PHE A 251 -19.21 20.00 -8.24
CA PHE A 251 -17.77 19.86 -8.08
C PHE A 251 -17.22 18.65 -8.85
N ALA A 252 -17.94 17.52 -8.78
CA ALA A 252 -17.55 16.30 -9.49
C ALA A 252 -17.51 16.52 -11.01
N VAL A 253 -18.53 17.14 -11.59
CA VAL A 253 -18.59 17.42 -13.03
C VAL A 253 -17.62 18.52 -13.42
N GLU A 254 -17.43 19.56 -12.58
CA GLU A 254 -16.40 20.58 -12.82
C GLU A 254 -14.99 19.95 -12.84
N SER A 255 -14.74 18.99 -11.98
CA SER A 255 -13.46 18.25 -12.00
C SER A 255 -13.25 17.49 -13.32
N ILE A 256 -14.32 16.91 -13.89
CA ILE A 256 -14.29 16.27 -15.22
C ILE A 256 -14.05 17.31 -16.32
N ARG A 257 -14.70 18.47 -16.24
CA ARG A 257 -14.50 19.59 -17.20
C ARG A 257 -13.07 20.09 -17.18
N ARG A 258 -12.47 20.25 -16.00
CA ARG A 258 -11.07 20.66 -15.84
C ARG A 258 -10.11 19.62 -16.41
N TRP A 259 -10.34 18.34 -16.14
CA TRP A 259 -9.60 17.26 -16.79
C TRP A 259 -9.69 17.34 -18.32
N TRP A 260 -10.91 17.48 -18.86
CA TRP A 260 -11.12 17.56 -20.30
C TRP A 260 -10.36 18.72 -20.93
N ASN A 261 -10.46 19.90 -20.34
CA ASN A 261 -9.82 21.12 -20.86
C ASN A 261 -8.29 21.09 -20.69
N THR A 262 -7.77 20.41 -19.68
CA THR A 262 -6.32 20.38 -19.39
C THR A 262 -5.60 19.24 -20.12
N MET A 263 -6.22 18.08 -20.16
CA MET A 263 -5.60 16.84 -20.64
C MET A 263 -6.42 16.15 -21.73
N GLY A 264 -7.73 15.95 -21.49
CA GLY A 264 -8.58 15.09 -22.31
C GLY A 264 -8.68 15.54 -23.75
N HIS A 265 -9.01 16.82 -23.99
CA HIS A 265 -9.13 17.37 -25.36
C HIS A 265 -7.84 17.27 -26.16
N THR A 266 -6.70 17.49 -25.53
CA THR A 266 -5.39 17.34 -26.20
C THR A 266 -5.07 15.88 -26.50
N ARG A 267 -5.43 14.98 -25.59
CA ARG A 267 -5.18 13.54 -25.73
C ARG A 267 -6.09 12.90 -26.76
N PHE A 268 -7.33 13.36 -26.84
CA PHE A 268 -8.39 12.83 -27.71
C PHE A 268 -9.02 13.92 -28.57
N PRO A 269 -8.25 14.53 -29.51
CA PRO A 269 -8.69 15.70 -30.28
C PRO A 269 -9.89 15.41 -31.19
N ASN A 270 -10.14 14.15 -31.53
CA ASN A 270 -11.23 13.71 -32.40
C ASN A 270 -12.33 12.95 -31.66
N ALA A 271 -12.31 12.95 -30.32
CA ALA A 271 -13.33 12.24 -29.55
C ALA A 271 -14.71 12.85 -29.76
N THR A 272 -15.66 11.98 -29.95
CA THR A 272 -17.08 12.32 -30.04
C THR A 272 -17.89 11.79 -28.87
N ARG A 273 -17.29 10.85 -28.11
CA ARG A 273 -17.91 10.19 -26.98
C ARG A 273 -16.95 10.15 -25.79
N LEU A 274 -17.52 10.07 -24.58
CA LEU A 274 -16.79 9.88 -23.34
C LEU A 274 -17.50 8.80 -22.53
N LEU A 275 -16.76 7.80 -22.05
CA LEU A 275 -17.27 6.84 -21.07
C LEU A 275 -16.77 7.22 -19.67
N ILE A 276 -17.70 7.37 -18.75
CA ILE A 276 -17.43 7.57 -17.32
C ILE A 276 -17.83 6.33 -16.55
N THR A 277 -16.88 5.73 -15.83
CA THR A 277 -17.16 4.65 -14.87
C THR A 277 -17.10 5.22 -13.46
N ALA A 278 -18.13 4.98 -12.64
CA ALA A 278 -18.29 5.59 -11.32
C ALA A 278 -18.98 4.65 -10.34
N ASP A 279 -18.88 4.92 -9.06
CA ASP A 279 -19.62 4.22 -8.02
C ASP A 279 -21.11 4.60 -8.03
N CYS A 280 -21.96 3.78 -7.41
CA CYS A 280 -23.37 4.08 -7.21
C CYS A 280 -23.63 5.11 -6.10
N GLY A 281 -22.62 5.46 -5.30
CA GLY A 281 -22.70 6.36 -4.16
C GLY A 281 -22.00 7.70 -4.36
N GLY A 282 -22.01 8.55 -3.33
CA GLY A 282 -21.31 9.83 -3.35
C GLY A 282 -21.92 10.88 -4.28
N SER A 283 -21.12 11.89 -4.61
CA SER A 283 -21.49 13.04 -5.46
C SER A 283 -21.81 12.63 -6.91
N ASN A 284 -21.21 11.55 -7.38
CA ASN A 284 -21.40 10.95 -8.72
C ASN A 284 -22.36 9.76 -8.73
N GLY A 285 -23.15 9.56 -7.65
CA GLY A 285 -24.03 8.41 -7.51
C GLY A 285 -25.16 8.34 -8.56
N ASN A 286 -25.55 7.12 -8.93
CA ASN A 286 -26.57 6.87 -9.97
C ASN A 286 -27.95 7.48 -9.67
N ARG A 287 -28.27 7.75 -8.40
CA ARG A 287 -29.53 8.37 -7.96
C ARG A 287 -29.46 9.90 -7.86
N VAL A 288 -28.26 10.48 -7.99
CA VAL A 288 -28.04 11.93 -7.84
C VAL A 288 -28.54 12.65 -9.09
N ARG A 289 -29.62 13.40 -8.97
CA ARG A 289 -30.21 14.15 -10.10
C ARG A 289 -29.29 15.26 -10.60
N ALA A 290 -28.64 15.99 -9.69
CA ALA A 290 -27.69 17.06 -10.01
C ALA A 290 -26.49 16.54 -10.83
N TRP A 291 -26.03 15.34 -10.56
CA TRP A 291 -25.00 14.69 -11.39
C TRP A 291 -25.43 14.62 -12.87
N LYS A 292 -26.67 14.20 -13.14
CA LYS A 292 -27.21 14.06 -14.50
C LYS A 292 -27.40 15.40 -15.19
N THR A 293 -27.88 16.42 -14.46
CA THR A 293 -28.08 17.77 -15.02
C THR A 293 -26.76 18.48 -15.33
N HIS A 294 -25.75 18.39 -14.44
CA HIS A 294 -24.45 18.98 -14.70
C HIS A 294 -23.69 18.24 -15.83
N LEU A 295 -23.82 16.91 -15.94
CA LEU A 295 -23.29 16.18 -17.08
C LEU A 295 -23.95 16.56 -18.40
N ALA A 296 -25.24 16.84 -18.41
CA ALA A 296 -25.92 17.35 -19.61
C ALA A 296 -25.38 18.71 -20.05
N ALA A 297 -25.11 19.62 -19.10
CA ALA A 297 -24.45 20.87 -19.39
C ALA A 297 -23.04 20.67 -19.95
N PHE A 298 -22.25 19.79 -19.37
CA PHE A 298 -20.92 19.43 -19.85
C PHE A 298 -20.96 18.80 -21.26
N ALA A 299 -21.92 17.89 -21.53
CA ALA A 299 -22.10 17.28 -22.85
C ALA A 299 -22.46 18.33 -23.92
N ALA A 300 -23.37 19.27 -23.58
CA ALA A 300 -23.75 20.38 -24.49
C ALA A 300 -22.59 21.33 -24.77
N GLU A 301 -21.76 21.62 -23.77
CA GLU A 301 -20.59 22.50 -23.89
C GLU A 301 -19.49 21.88 -24.76
N THR A 302 -19.22 20.59 -24.57
CA THR A 302 -18.08 19.90 -25.23
C THR A 302 -18.45 19.26 -26.57
N GLY A 303 -19.73 19.06 -26.84
CA GLY A 303 -20.22 18.29 -27.98
C GLY A 303 -20.07 16.77 -27.84
N LEU A 304 -19.61 16.28 -26.66
CA LEU A 304 -19.43 14.86 -26.42
C LEU A 304 -20.74 14.16 -26.05
N GLU A 305 -20.96 12.98 -26.61
CA GLU A 305 -21.92 12.03 -26.08
C GLU A 305 -21.34 11.39 -24.82
N VAL A 306 -21.93 11.65 -23.66
CA VAL A 306 -21.43 11.18 -22.36
C VAL A 306 -22.16 9.93 -21.93
N THR A 307 -21.51 8.80 -21.96
CA THR A 307 -22.01 7.53 -21.41
C THR A 307 -21.51 7.35 -19.98
N VAL A 308 -22.43 7.04 -19.06
CA VAL A 308 -22.12 6.70 -17.68
C VAL A 308 -22.46 5.25 -17.40
N ALA A 309 -21.55 4.54 -16.79
CA ALA A 309 -21.75 3.17 -16.33
C ALA A 309 -21.29 3.03 -14.88
N HIS A 310 -22.23 2.78 -13.99
CA HIS A 310 -21.95 2.64 -12.55
C HIS A 310 -21.57 1.20 -12.19
N TYR A 311 -20.61 1.08 -11.28
CA TYR A 311 -20.32 -0.20 -10.63
C TYR A 311 -21.54 -0.65 -9.81
N PRO A 312 -21.74 -1.97 -9.63
CA PRO A 312 -22.83 -2.48 -8.81
C PRO A 312 -22.78 -1.94 -7.38
N PRO A 313 -23.93 -1.71 -6.71
CA PRO A 313 -23.94 -1.27 -5.32
C PRO A 313 -23.09 -2.16 -4.40
N GLY A 314 -22.32 -1.55 -3.50
CA GLY A 314 -21.48 -2.27 -2.55
C GLY A 314 -20.13 -2.76 -3.12
N THR A 315 -19.77 -2.34 -4.33
CA THR A 315 -18.54 -2.78 -5.01
C THR A 315 -17.53 -1.66 -5.27
N SER A 316 -17.61 -0.56 -4.52
CA SER A 316 -16.72 0.62 -4.65
C SER A 316 -15.23 0.27 -4.67
N LYS A 317 -14.83 -0.73 -3.87
CA LYS A 317 -13.44 -1.20 -3.88
C LYS A 317 -12.94 -1.72 -5.25
N TRP A 318 -13.85 -2.00 -6.21
CA TRP A 318 -13.51 -2.46 -7.57
C TRP A 318 -13.44 -1.32 -8.59
N ASN A 319 -13.74 -0.07 -8.17
CA ASN A 319 -13.55 1.09 -9.01
C ASN A 319 -12.07 1.21 -9.39
N LYS A 320 -11.77 1.32 -10.70
CA LYS A 320 -10.38 1.26 -11.20
C LYS A 320 -9.51 2.37 -10.61
N ILE A 321 -10.06 3.55 -10.41
CA ILE A 321 -9.33 4.69 -9.84
C ILE A 321 -8.80 4.40 -8.45
N GLU A 322 -9.51 3.62 -7.61
CA GLU A 322 -9.08 3.26 -6.26
C GLU A 322 -7.77 2.47 -6.27
N HIS A 323 -7.66 1.49 -7.18
CA HIS A 323 -6.48 0.63 -7.27
C HIS A 323 -5.37 1.19 -8.14
N ARG A 324 -5.71 1.96 -9.17
CA ARG A 324 -4.74 2.43 -10.16
C ARG A 324 -4.18 3.81 -9.87
N MET A 325 -4.86 4.61 -9.07
CA MET A 325 -4.44 5.98 -8.76
C MET A 325 -4.46 6.27 -7.25
N PHE A 326 -5.62 6.14 -6.58
CA PHE A 326 -5.75 6.54 -5.17
C PHE A 326 -4.90 5.71 -4.21
N SER A 327 -4.74 4.40 -4.46
CA SER A 327 -3.83 3.56 -3.69
C SER A 327 -2.41 4.10 -3.74
N PHE A 328 -1.92 4.54 -4.90
CA PHE A 328 -0.57 5.11 -5.05
C PHE A 328 -0.46 6.48 -4.41
N ILE A 329 -1.46 7.35 -4.57
CA ILE A 329 -1.54 8.61 -3.84
C ILE A 329 -1.51 8.36 -2.32
N THR A 330 -2.19 7.31 -1.83
CA THR A 330 -2.21 6.94 -0.40
C THR A 330 -0.95 6.23 0.04
N MET A 331 -0.38 5.34 -0.81
CA MET A 331 0.82 4.56 -0.54
C MET A 331 2.12 5.28 -0.94
N ASN A 332 2.11 6.57 -1.25
CA ASN A 332 3.34 7.35 -1.42
C ASN A 332 4.29 7.27 -0.20
N GLY A 333 3.96 6.38 0.74
CA GLY A 333 4.83 5.78 1.73
C GLY A 333 5.78 4.72 1.20
N ASN A 334 6.05 4.64 -0.12
CA ASN A 334 7.21 3.89 -0.57
C ASN A 334 8.44 4.59 0.02
N PRO A 335 9.28 3.89 0.82
CA PRO A 335 10.47 4.49 1.46
C PRO A 335 11.47 5.08 0.45
N ARG A 336 11.23 4.93 -0.84
CA ARG A 336 12.01 5.50 -1.93
C ARG A 336 11.48 6.83 -2.48
N VAL A 337 10.28 7.27 -2.06
CA VAL A 337 9.71 8.56 -2.46
C VAL A 337 9.50 9.39 -1.21
N ALA A 338 10.39 10.34 -0.97
CA ALA A 338 10.29 11.31 0.13
C ALA A 338 9.00 12.12 0.00
N GLY A 339 8.32 12.40 1.11
CA GLY A 339 7.29 13.42 1.16
C GLY A 339 5.98 13.09 1.87
N ARG A 340 5.83 11.94 2.56
CA ARG A 340 4.60 11.64 3.30
C ARG A 340 4.70 11.61 4.83
N GLY A 341 5.88 11.81 5.40
CA GLY A 341 6.02 12.07 6.84
C GLY A 341 5.70 13.50 7.22
N ARG A 342 5.47 14.36 6.22
CA ARG A 342 5.22 15.80 6.39
C ARG A 342 3.75 16.07 6.72
N PRO A 343 3.45 16.94 7.71
CA PRO A 343 2.11 17.46 7.91
C PRO A 343 1.56 18.15 6.66
N LEU A 344 0.27 17.98 6.39
CA LEU A 344 -0.43 18.60 5.25
C LEU A 344 -0.88 20.01 5.62
N VAL A 345 0.07 20.92 5.77
CA VAL A 345 -0.14 22.25 6.34
C VAL A 345 -0.98 23.18 5.48
N ASP A 346 -1.02 22.95 4.16
CA ASP A 346 -1.81 23.73 3.21
C ASP A 346 -2.23 22.91 1.97
N LEU A 347 -3.14 23.48 1.18
CA LEU A 347 -3.63 22.89 -0.08
C LEU A 347 -2.51 22.71 -1.11
N ARG A 348 -1.55 23.61 -1.16
CA ARG A 348 -0.44 23.56 -2.10
C ARG A 348 0.42 22.32 -1.85
N THR A 349 0.74 22.05 -0.60
CA THR A 349 1.47 20.83 -0.20
C THR A 349 0.73 19.56 -0.65
N ILE A 350 -0.60 19.52 -0.46
CA ILE A 350 -1.41 18.37 -0.88
C ILE A 350 -1.38 18.20 -2.40
N ILE A 351 -1.54 19.28 -3.16
CA ILE A 351 -1.52 19.27 -4.63
C ILE A 351 -0.16 18.79 -5.14
N GLU A 352 0.93 19.33 -4.60
CA GLU A 352 2.29 18.95 -4.98
C GLU A 352 2.57 17.46 -4.69
N LEU A 353 2.14 16.94 -3.53
CA LEU A 353 2.27 15.52 -3.19
C LEU A 353 1.47 14.61 -4.14
N ILE A 354 0.26 15.04 -4.53
CA ILE A 354 -0.57 14.30 -5.48
C ILE A 354 0.08 14.30 -6.86
N ALA A 355 0.50 15.47 -7.35
CA ALA A 355 1.09 15.63 -8.68
C ALA A 355 2.44 14.91 -8.83
N ASN A 356 3.21 14.78 -7.75
CA ASN A 356 4.47 14.05 -7.74
C ASN A 356 4.31 12.53 -7.60
N THR A 357 3.07 12.02 -7.58
CA THR A 357 2.82 10.57 -7.51
C THR A 357 3.08 9.92 -8.87
N THR A 358 4.05 9.02 -8.91
CA THR A 358 4.38 8.20 -10.08
C THR A 358 4.49 6.74 -9.68
N THR A 359 4.45 5.84 -10.66
CA THR A 359 4.61 4.39 -10.45
C THR A 359 5.57 3.80 -11.48
N ASP A 360 6.13 2.64 -11.16
CA ASP A 360 6.97 1.87 -12.09
C ASP A 360 6.20 1.45 -13.37
N THR A 361 4.86 1.46 -13.31
CA THR A 361 3.98 1.19 -14.45
C THR A 361 3.66 2.42 -15.30
N GLY A 362 4.29 3.56 -15.01
CA GLY A 362 4.19 4.78 -15.81
C GLY A 362 2.98 5.66 -15.52
N LEU A 363 2.30 5.49 -14.36
CA LEU A 363 1.26 6.44 -13.94
C LEU A 363 1.85 7.84 -13.80
N THR A 364 1.19 8.83 -14.38
CA THR A 364 1.44 10.25 -14.17
C THR A 364 0.17 10.95 -13.72
N ILE A 365 0.27 11.89 -12.80
CA ILE A 365 -0.87 12.62 -12.26
C ILE A 365 -0.62 14.12 -12.38
N GLN A 366 -1.61 14.84 -12.89
CA GLN A 366 -1.69 16.29 -12.75
C GLN A 366 -2.72 16.63 -11.66
N ALA A 367 -2.47 17.67 -10.91
CA ALA A 367 -3.39 18.12 -9.87
C ALA A 367 -3.47 19.65 -9.83
N GLY A 368 -4.62 20.16 -9.44
CA GLY A 368 -4.83 21.60 -9.33
C GLY A 368 -5.89 21.97 -8.29
N HIS A 369 -5.73 23.14 -7.66
CA HIS A 369 -6.74 23.71 -6.76
C HIS A 369 -7.97 24.11 -7.54
N ASP A 370 -9.13 23.77 -7.00
CA ASP A 370 -10.41 24.31 -7.43
C ASP A 370 -10.94 25.30 -6.38
N PRO A 371 -10.83 26.60 -6.63
CA PRO A 371 -11.20 27.63 -5.66
C PRO A 371 -12.70 27.93 -5.65
N ASN A 372 -13.49 27.25 -6.47
CA ASN A 372 -14.90 27.54 -6.60
C ASN A 372 -15.69 27.02 -5.38
N TRP A 373 -16.73 27.78 -5.03
CA TRP A 373 -17.66 27.36 -4.00
C TRP A 373 -18.86 26.65 -4.64
N TYR A 374 -19.22 25.49 -4.08
CA TYR A 374 -20.31 24.66 -4.58
C TYR A 374 -21.41 24.52 -3.52
N PRO A 375 -22.67 24.95 -3.81
CA PRO A 375 -23.75 24.88 -2.86
C PRO A 375 -24.11 23.41 -2.55
N THR A 376 -24.40 23.16 -1.28
CA THR A 376 -24.94 21.88 -0.82
C THR A 376 -26.47 21.90 -0.81
N GLY A 377 -27.10 20.71 -0.86
CA GLY A 377 -28.54 20.59 -0.73
C GLY A 377 -29.34 21.06 -1.95
N VAL A 378 -28.71 21.28 -3.10
CA VAL A 378 -29.39 21.66 -4.34
C VAL A 378 -30.40 20.59 -4.73
N ARG A 379 -31.66 21.00 -4.93
CA ARG A 379 -32.78 20.12 -5.32
C ARG A 379 -33.11 20.31 -6.79
N ILE A 380 -32.96 19.26 -7.57
CA ILE A 380 -33.39 19.22 -8.97
C ILE A 380 -34.83 18.73 -9.04
N THR A 381 -35.70 19.52 -9.67
CA THR A 381 -37.11 19.24 -9.89
C THR A 381 -37.30 18.09 -10.90
N ASN A 382 -38.51 17.56 -10.99
CA ASN A 382 -38.84 16.56 -12.00
C ASN A 382 -38.80 17.16 -13.43
N SER A 383 -39.16 18.43 -13.60
CA SER A 383 -39.09 19.12 -14.90
C SER A 383 -37.65 19.32 -15.37
N GLU A 384 -36.73 19.73 -14.48
CA GLU A 384 -35.30 19.86 -14.81
C GLU A 384 -34.67 18.51 -15.16
N LEU A 385 -35.04 17.47 -14.41
CA LEU A 385 -34.52 16.11 -14.73
C LEU A 385 -35.08 15.59 -16.05
N ALA A 386 -36.36 15.88 -16.36
CA ALA A 386 -37.00 15.48 -17.62
C ALA A 386 -36.41 16.19 -18.85
N ALA A 387 -35.82 17.37 -18.65
CA ALA A 387 -35.14 18.13 -19.72
C ALA A 387 -33.72 17.57 -20.03
N VAL A 388 -33.17 16.67 -19.20
CA VAL A 388 -31.88 16.03 -19.47
C VAL A 388 -32.03 15.07 -20.65
N PRO A 389 -31.23 15.20 -21.75
CA PRO A 389 -31.32 14.33 -22.91
C PRO A 389 -30.67 12.95 -22.62
N LEU A 390 -31.22 12.28 -21.59
CA LEU A 390 -30.74 11.02 -21.07
C LEU A 390 -31.44 9.83 -21.71
N LYS A 391 -30.67 8.91 -22.25
CA LYS A 391 -31.15 7.64 -22.79
C LYS A 391 -30.65 6.47 -21.92
N PRO A 392 -31.52 5.81 -21.16
CA PRO A 392 -31.14 4.62 -20.40
C PRO A 392 -30.80 3.47 -21.33
N HIS A 393 -29.80 2.64 -20.95
CA HIS A 393 -29.46 1.44 -21.69
C HIS A 393 -30.45 0.32 -21.39
N GLY A 394 -30.53 -0.69 -22.27
CA GLY A 394 -31.37 -1.87 -22.08
C GLY A 394 -30.96 -2.76 -20.91
N TRP A 395 -29.69 -2.70 -20.50
CA TRP A 395 -29.16 -3.40 -19.34
C TRP A 395 -28.98 -2.41 -18.18
N HIS A 396 -29.75 -2.58 -17.12
CA HIS A 396 -29.71 -1.72 -15.92
C HIS A 396 -29.62 -0.23 -16.24
N GLY A 397 -30.67 0.31 -16.89
CA GLY A 397 -30.72 1.71 -17.29
C GLY A 397 -30.61 2.71 -16.13
N GLU A 398 -30.85 2.26 -14.90
CA GLU A 398 -30.60 3.02 -13.68
C GLU A 398 -29.08 3.15 -13.33
N TRP A 399 -28.24 2.25 -13.86
CA TRP A 399 -26.79 2.27 -13.71
C TRP A 399 -26.08 2.71 -14.99
N ASN A 400 -26.68 2.41 -16.14
CA ASN A 400 -26.06 2.59 -17.45
C ASN A 400 -26.94 3.49 -18.32
N TYR A 401 -26.43 4.62 -18.70
CA TYR A 401 -27.16 5.59 -19.52
C TYR A 401 -26.20 6.46 -20.33
N THR A 402 -26.73 7.02 -21.42
CA THR A 402 -26.03 8.00 -22.26
C THR A 402 -26.75 9.33 -22.21
N ILE A 403 -26.00 10.42 -22.10
CA ILE A 403 -26.47 11.80 -22.20
C ILE A 403 -25.94 12.37 -23.51
N ASN A 404 -26.86 12.77 -24.41
CA ASN A 404 -26.49 13.33 -25.69
C ASN A 404 -26.06 14.80 -25.58
N ALA A 405 -25.15 15.23 -26.47
CA ALA A 405 -24.67 16.60 -26.52
C ALA A 405 -25.78 17.62 -26.88
N GLN A 406 -26.77 17.19 -27.63
CA GLN A 406 -27.93 18.01 -27.99
C GLN A 406 -29.19 17.55 -27.23
N PRO A 407 -30.09 18.50 -26.82
CA PRO A 407 -31.37 18.10 -26.27
C PRO A 407 -32.10 17.24 -27.29
N ASN A 408 -32.73 16.15 -26.81
CA ASN A 408 -33.66 15.39 -27.65
C ASN A 408 -34.73 16.35 -28.16
N LEU A 409 -34.66 16.72 -29.45
CA LEU A 409 -35.77 17.34 -30.15
C LEU A 409 -36.82 16.25 -30.30
N ALA A 410 -37.72 16.16 -29.32
CA ALA A 410 -38.91 15.28 -29.36
C ALA A 410 -39.93 15.85 -30.34
#